data_66e301c3d5d5d85a9f8626cf0e97d881
#
_entry.id   66e301c3d5d5d85a9f8626cf0e97d881
#
_cell.length_a   1.000
_cell.length_b   1.000
_cell.length_c   1.000
_cell.angle_alpha   90.00
_cell.angle_beta   90.00
_cell.angle_gamma   90.00
#
_symmetry.space_group_name_H-M   'P 1'
#
loop_
_entity.id
_entity.type
_entity.pdbx_description
1 polymer ?
#
loop_
_entity_poly.entity_id
_entity_poly.type
_entity_poly.pdbx_seq_one_letter_code
_entity_poly.pdbx_strand_id
1 'polypeptide(L)'
;MYKQHLEDSPAVSRRAFVATSALGLAMAGATVGQALAAGQESVAFSQVPQEWSGEYDVVVCGAGGAGLTAAYAALEKGASVLVLEKADACGGTTAVSEGAIQASGTSWQASLGKVNVEGDDTDRHYVYWIGDTEGLANPELVRAIVDNAADNVNYLAENFGIDYSMVFGCSPTPYCDEAKMADRIHIMVDAADPSKAGGVVWTDNARAAVEQAGGEIALGKEVTGVVMEGENGAVGVTCADGTCYRARGGVVLAMASIDHNEELAKSFIQQQYWDLKSQSVVTCATDTGDGIAMGIAAGADTTFTGCIDLLLHLVL
;
A
#
# COMPACT_ATOMS: atom_id res chain seq x y z
N MET A 1 -19.52 -26.99 -5.45
CA MET A 1 -20.69 -26.32 -4.85
C MET A 1 -20.45 -24.85 -4.48
N TYR A 2 -19.23 -24.35 -4.46
CA TYR A 2 -18.90 -22.97 -4.05
C TYR A 2 -18.99 -21.92 -5.17
N LYS A 3 -18.91 -22.32 -6.43
CA LYS A 3 -19.03 -21.40 -7.59
C LYS A 3 -20.45 -20.89 -7.90
N GLN A 4 -21.48 -21.50 -7.31
CA GLN A 4 -22.88 -21.14 -7.59
C GLN A 4 -23.44 -20.03 -6.68
N HIS A 5 -22.72 -19.66 -5.59
CA HIS A 5 -23.18 -18.60 -4.67
C HIS A 5 -22.70 -17.19 -5.03
N LEU A 6 -21.77 -17.05 -5.98
CA LEU A 6 -21.25 -15.73 -6.39
C LEU A 6 -22.11 -15.06 -7.50
N GLU A 7 -22.98 -15.80 -8.15
CA GLU A 7 -23.85 -15.25 -9.23
C GLU A 7 -25.15 -14.62 -8.72
N ASP A 8 -25.55 -14.86 -7.46
CA ASP A 8 -26.83 -14.37 -6.90
C ASP A 8 -26.71 -13.24 -5.89
N SER A 9 -25.53 -12.69 -5.67
CA SER A 9 -25.39 -11.48 -4.86
C SER A 9 -25.79 -10.25 -5.67
N PRO A 10 -26.82 -9.48 -5.26
CA PRO A 10 -27.18 -8.27 -5.97
C PRO A 10 -25.99 -7.31 -5.95
N ALA A 11 -25.46 -7.01 -7.14
CA ALA A 11 -24.42 -6.01 -7.29
C ALA A 11 -24.91 -4.70 -6.65
N VAL A 12 -24.32 -4.34 -5.52
CA VAL A 12 -24.59 -3.05 -4.88
C VAL A 12 -24.13 -1.98 -5.86
N SER A 13 -25.08 -1.24 -6.43
CA SER A 13 -24.75 -0.20 -7.40
C SER A 13 -23.90 0.86 -6.70
N ARG A 14 -22.96 1.48 -7.43
CA ARG A 14 -22.15 2.61 -6.91
C ARG A 14 -23.01 3.69 -6.23
N ARG A 15 -24.26 3.87 -6.68
CA ARG A 15 -25.25 4.79 -6.09
C ARG A 15 -25.76 4.35 -4.71
N ALA A 16 -25.94 3.06 -4.48
CA ALA A 16 -26.35 2.54 -3.18
C ALA A 16 -25.21 2.62 -2.15
N PHE A 17 -23.98 2.41 -2.58
CA PHE A 17 -22.78 2.56 -1.73
C PHE A 17 -22.58 4.01 -1.26
N VAL A 18 -22.72 4.98 -2.16
CA VAL A 18 -22.62 6.42 -1.84
C VAL A 18 -23.76 6.88 -0.92
N ALA A 19 -24.98 6.35 -1.09
CA ALA A 19 -26.13 6.75 -0.25
C ALA A 19 -26.06 6.18 1.18
N THR A 20 -25.50 4.99 1.37
CA THR A 20 -25.35 4.38 2.72
C THR A 20 -24.17 4.97 3.50
N SER A 21 -23.08 5.33 2.83
CA SER A 21 -21.94 5.99 3.47
C SER A 21 -22.26 7.42 3.93
N ALA A 22 -23.15 8.14 3.24
CA ALA A 22 -23.54 9.50 3.62
C ALA A 22 -24.32 9.56 4.95
N LEU A 23 -25.05 8.50 5.35
CA LEU A 23 -25.77 8.45 6.63
C LEU A 23 -24.86 7.99 7.80
N GLY A 24 -23.83 7.18 7.56
CA GLY A 24 -22.85 6.75 8.57
C GLY A 24 -21.86 7.86 8.93
N LEU A 25 -21.53 8.72 7.99
CA LEU A 25 -20.59 9.84 8.14
C LEU A 25 -21.12 10.96 9.08
N ALA A 26 -22.42 11.08 9.28
CA ALA A 26 -22.99 12.14 10.14
C ALA A 26 -22.67 11.97 11.63
N MET A 27 -22.31 10.76 12.08
CA MET A 27 -22.03 10.50 13.51
C MET A 27 -20.54 10.24 13.82
N ALA A 28 -19.76 9.65 12.88
CA ALA A 28 -18.34 9.44 13.06
C ALA A 28 -17.48 10.60 12.51
N GLY A 29 -17.94 11.28 11.48
CA GLY A 29 -17.23 12.38 10.83
C GLY A 29 -17.06 13.64 11.69
N ALA A 30 -17.88 13.82 12.73
CA ALA A 30 -17.78 15.00 13.60
C ALA A 30 -16.55 15.00 14.52
N THR A 31 -16.03 13.82 14.89
CA THR A 31 -14.86 13.71 15.78
C THR A 31 -13.54 13.65 15.01
N VAL A 32 -13.51 12.97 13.88
CA VAL A 32 -12.32 12.90 13.02
C VAL A 32 -12.10 14.22 12.26
N GLY A 33 -13.18 14.86 11.79
CA GLY A 33 -13.10 16.17 11.14
C GLY A 33 -12.61 17.29 12.06
N GLN A 34 -12.83 17.21 13.37
CA GLN A 34 -12.33 18.19 14.35
C GLN A 34 -10.86 17.97 14.69
N ALA A 35 -10.37 16.74 14.71
CA ALA A 35 -8.95 16.44 14.93
C ALA A 35 -8.08 16.83 13.73
N LEU A 36 -8.60 16.65 12.51
CA LEU A 36 -7.94 17.09 11.27
C LEU A 36 -7.91 18.63 11.13
N ALA A 37 -8.89 19.34 11.71
CA ALA A 37 -8.98 20.80 11.63
C ALA A 37 -8.04 21.56 12.60
N ALA A 38 -7.43 20.88 13.55
CA ALA A 38 -6.63 21.53 14.59
C ALA A 38 -5.14 21.66 14.29
N GLY A 39 -4.63 21.05 13.22
CA GLY A 39 -3.17 21.02 12.95
C GLY A 39 -2.72 21.06 11.50
N GLN A 40 -3.62 20.98 10.53
CA GLN A 40 -3.31 21.15 9.11
C GLN A 40 -4.35 22.08 8.47
N GLU A 41 -3.89 22.96 7.59
CA GLU A 41 -4.80 23.66 6.66
C GLU A 41 -5.69 22.59 6.02
N SER A 42 -7.01 22.74 6.17
CA SER A 42 -8.00 21.77 5.75
C SER A 42 -7.61 21.17 4.39
N VAL A 43 -7.48 19.84 4.32
CA VAL A 43 -7.44 19.11 3.05
C VAL A 43 -8.77 19.41 2.36
N ALA A 44 -8.83 20.54 1.69
CA ALA A 44 -10.03 20.98 1.00
C ALA A 44 -10.18 20.09 -0.23
N PHE A 45 -11.41 19.67 -0.52
CA PHE A 45 -11.76 19.25 -1.88
C PHE A 45 -11.29 20.34 -2.84
N SER A 46 -10.26 20.06 -3.60
CA SER A 46 -9.81 21.01 -4.59
C SER A 46 -10.94 21.16 -5.63
N GLN A 47 -11.40 22.38 -5.83
CA GLN A 47 -12.30 22.64 -6.94
C GLN A 47 -11.59 22.23 -8.23
N VAL A 48 -12.36 21.73 -9.22
CA VAL A 48 -11.79 21.38 -10.51
C VAL A 48 -11.04 22.62 -11.04
N PRO A 49 -9.72 22.53 -11.26
CA PRO A 49 -8.94 23.67 -11.70
C PRO A 49 -9.38 24.13 -13.10
N GLN A 50 -9.25 25.43 -13.38
CA GLN A 50 -9.55 25.97 -14.71
C GLN A 50 -8.50 25.54 -15.73
N GLU A 51 -7.27 25.35 -15.28
CA GLU A 51 -6.14 24.91 -16.11
C GLU A 51 -5.39 23.78 -15.40
N TRP A 52 -4.96 22.79 -16.17
CA TRP A 52 -4.16 21.68 -15.71
C TRP A 52 -2.71 21.86 -16.15
N SER A 53 -1.77 21.58 -15.28
CA SER A 53 -0.33 21.60 -15.56
C SER A 53 0.12 20.45 -16.45
N GLY A 54 -0.67 19.37 -16.48
CA GLY A 54 -0.47 18.20 -17.34
C GLY A 54 -1.65 17.24 -17.25
N GLU A 55 -1.79 16.38 -18.26
CA GLU A 55 -2.84 15.37 -18.32
C GLU A 55 -2.24 14.00 -18.61
N TYR A 56 -2.65 13.00 -17.82
CA TYR A 56 -2.20 11.61 -17.90
C TYR A 56 -3.42 10.67 -17.80
N ASP A 57 -3.26 9.43 -18.18
CA ASP A 57 -4.30 8.42 -17.94
C ASP A 57 -4.35 8.06 -16.45
N VAL A 58 -3.17 7.88 -15.82
CA VAL A 58 -3.05 7.56 -14.40
C VAL A 58 -2.06 8.54 -13.75
N VAL A 59 -2.46 9.09 -12.60
CA VAL A 59 -1.57 9.83 -11.70
C VAL A 59 -1.37 9.00 -10.43
N VAL A 60 -0.11 8.70 -10.12
CA VAL A 60 0.29 7.93 -8.95
C VAL A 60 0.93 8.86 -7.93
N CYS A 61 0.42 8.88 -6.72
CA CYS A 61 0.92 9.68 -5.60
C CYS A 61 1.75 8.80 -4.68
N GLY A 62 3.06 9.05 -4.63
CA GLY A 62 4.05 8.25 -3.92
C GLY A 62 4.85 7.33 -4.83
N ALA A 63 6.19 7.41 -4.75
CA ALA A 63 7.15 6.60 -5.52
C ALA A 63 7.82 5.53 -4.65
N GLY A 64 7.10 4.92 -3.72
CA GLY A 64 7.49 3.71 -3.01
C GLY A 64 7.21 2.45 -3.84
N GLY A 65 7.45 1.27 -3.30
CA GLY A 65 7.25 -0.01 -3.99
C GLY A 65 5.85 -0.17 -4.58
N ALA A 66 4.79 0.17 -3.83
CA ALA A 66 3.41 0.09 -4.31
C ALA A 66 3.15 1.05 -5.49
N GLY A 67 3.58 2.32 -5.36
CA GLY A 67 3.35 3.32 -6.40
C GLY A 67 4.12 3.04 -7.69
N LEU A 68 5.39 2.67 -7.59
CA LEU A 68 6.21 2.31 -8.76
C LEU A 68 5.67 1.06 -9.48
N THR A 69 5.22 0.05 -8.72
CA THR A 69 4.61 -1.15 -9.31
C THR A 69 3.28 -0.83 -9.99
N ALA A 70 2.43 0.00 -9.37
CA ALA A 70 1.17 0.44 -9.98
C ALA A 70 1.41 1.26 -11.27
N ALA A 71 2.41 2.14 -11.24
CA ALA A 71 2.81 2.92 -12.41
C ALA A 71 3.26 2.02 -13.57
N TYR A 72 4.13 1.05 -13.28
CA TYR A 72 4.61 0.11 -14.30
C TYR A 72 3.47 -0.74 -14.87
N ALA A 73 2.60 -1.27 -14.02
CA ALA A 73 1.45 -2.05 -14.46
C ALA A 73 0.47 -1.26 -15.36
N ALA A 74 0.32 0.05 -15.12
CA ALA A 74 -0.47 0.92 -15.98
C ALA A 74 0.24 1.17 -17.33
N LEU A 75 1.55 1.39 -17.31
CA LEU A 75 2.36 1.55 -18.54
C LEU A 75 2.34 0.31 -19.42
N GLU A 76 2.37 -0.90 -18.85
CA GLU A 76 2.22 -2.16 -19.60
C GLU A 76 0.89 -2.25 -20.35
N LYS A 77 -0.14 -1.56 -19.89
CA LYS A 77 -1.45 -1.47 -20.55
C LYS A 77 -1.55 -0.32 -21.54
N GLY A 78 -0.46 0.40 -21.78
CA GLY A 78 -0.37 1.51 -22.72
C GLY A 78 -0.89 2.84 -22.18
N ALA A 79 -1.10 2.96 -20.86
CA ALA A 79 -1.51 4.20 -20.24
C ALA A 79 -0.33 5.19 -20.16
N SER A 80 -0.61 6.49 -20.30
CA SER A 80 0.32 7.56 -19.90
C SER A 80 0.28 7.71 -18.38
N VAL A 81 1.46 7.75 -17.72
CA VAL A 81 1.55 7.74 -16.26
C VAL A 81 2.47 8.84 -15.76
N LEU A 82 2.01 9.56 -14.73
CA LEU A 82 2.81 10.48 -13.93
C LEU A 82 2.87 9.96 -12.48
N VAL A 83 4.08 9.80 -11.95
CA VAL A 83 4.34 9.52 -10.53
C VAL A 83 4.77 10.81 -9.84
N LEU A 84 4.10 11.17 -8.76
CA LEU A 84 4.40 12.36 -7.94
C LEU A 84 4.96 11.90 -6.59
N GLU A 85 6.16 12.34 -6.26
CA GLU A 85 6.84 12.00 -5.00
C GLU A 85 7.24 13.29 -4.26
N LYS A 86 6.88 13.38 -2.97
CA LYS A 86 7.20 14.58 -2.19
C LYS A 86 8.68 14.66 -1.76
N ALA A 87 9.34 13.52 -1.62
CA ALA A 87 10.77 13.47 -1.34
C ALA A 87 11.60 13.83 -2.59
N ASP A 88 12.89 14.02 -2.39
CA ASP A 88 13.88 14.25 -3.45
C ASP A 88 14.43 12.94 -4.06
N ALA A 89 13.94 11.79 -3.59
CA ALA A 89 14.27 10.46 -4.08
C ALA A 89 13.06 9.51 -4.06
N CYS A 90 13.04 8.55 -4.98
CA CYS A 90 12.10 7.42 -4.93
C CYS A 90 12.47 6.45 -3.81
N GLY A 91 11.50 5.63 -3.40
CA GLY A 91 11.72 4.47 -2.55
C GLY A 91 10.87 4.44 -1.28
N GLY A 92 10.72 5.57 -0.61
CA GLY A 92 9.95 5.67 0.63
C GLY A 92 10.37 4.59 1.65
N THR A 93 9.45 4.15 2.47
CA THR A 93 9.68 3.09 3.47
C THR A 93 10.06 1.74 2.85
N THR A 94 9.64 1.45 1.62
CA THR A 94 10.07 0.24 0.91
C THR A 94 11.59 0.20 0.77
N ALA A 95 12.25 1.31 0.40
CA ALA A 95 13.70 1.34 0.19
C ALA A 95 14.52 1.10 1.47
N VAL A 96 13.97 1.45 2.63
CA VAL A 96 14.66 1.25 3.93
C VAL A 96 14.28 -0.07 4.59
N SER A 97 13.39 -0.86 3.99
CA SER A 97 12.99 -2.18 4.46
C SER A 97 14.00 -3.27 4.07
N GLU A 98 13.92 -4.41 4.76
CA GLU A 98 14.71 -5.60 4.42
C GLU A 98 14.26 -6.25 3.10
N GLY A 99 13.18 -5.80 2.47
CA GLY A 99 12.66 -6.36 1.23
C GLY A 99 12.07 -7.75 1.42
N ALA A 100 11.42 -7.99 2.54
CA ALA A 100 10.74 -9.25 2.84
C ALA A 100 9.33 -9.27 2.23
N ILE A 101 8.99 -10.32 1.51
CA ILE A 101 7.65 -10.56 0.95
C ILE A 101 7.20 -11.99 1.24
N GLN A 102 5.94 -12.17 1.62
CA GLN A 102 5.38 -13.49 1.91
C GLN A 102 4.66 -14.07 0.69
N ALA A 103 4.97 -15.33 0.37
CA ALA A 103 4.24 -16.08 -0.63
C ALA A 103 4.34 -17.60 -0.36
N SER A 104 3.29 -18.33 -0.68
CA SER A 104 3.26 -19.80 -0.67
C SER A 104 3.27 -20.34 -2.10
N GLY A 105 3.81 -21.54 -2.28
CA GLY A 105 3.79 -22.23 -3.58
C GLY A 105 4.79 -21.70 -4.61
N THR A 106 5.79 -20.92 -4.20
CA THR A 106 6.84 -20.41 -5.11
C THR A 106 7.94 -21.44 -5.36
N SER A 107 8.65 -21.30 -6.48
CA SER A 107 9.84 -22.11 -6.77
C SER A 107 10.98 -21.84 -5.77
N TRP A 108 11.10 -20.60 -5.29
CA TRP A 108 12.08 -20.24 -4.24
C TRP A 108 11.74 -20.87 -2.90
N GLN A 109 10.46 -20.91 -2.52
CA GLN A 109 10.02 -21.62 -1.32
C GLN A 109 10.43 -23.10 -1.38
N ALA A 110 10.18 -23.76 -2.52
CA ALA A 110 10.53 -25.17 -2.69
C ALA A 110 12.05 -25.42 -2.65
N SER A 111 12.89 -24.49 -3.11
CA SER A 111 14.34 -24.65 -3.19
C SER A 111 15.11 -24.10 -1.99
N LEU A 112 14.65 -23.03 -1.36
CA LEU A 112 15.35 -22.32 -0.29
C LEU A 112 14.70 -22.52 1.09
N GLY A 113 13.40 -22.74 1.16
CA GLY A 113 12.67 -23.00 2.38
C GLY A 113 13.01 -24.36 3.00
N LYS A 114 12.87 -24.47 4.30
CA LYS A 114 13.26 -25.67 5.08
C LYS A 114 12.13 -26.21 5.94
N VAL A 115 11.25 -25.33 6.42
CA VAL A 115 10.21 -25.70 7.39
C VAL A 115 8.87 -25.76 6.70
N ASN A 116 8.26 -26.95 6.72
CA ASN A 116 6.88 -27.21 6.27
C ASN A 116 6.55 -26.72 4.84
N VAL A 117 7.52 -26.61 3.96
CA VAL A 117 7.31 -26.09 2.58
C VAL A 117 6.66 -27.11 1.66
N GLU A 118 6.81 -28.42 1.95
CA GLU A 118 6.18 -29.47 1.16
C GLU A 118 4.66 -29.41 1.31
N GLY A 119 3.97 -29.27 0.18
CA GLY A 119 2.51 -29.14 0.14
C GLY A 119 1.98 -27.85 0.76
N ASP A 120 2.83 -26.83 0.93
CA ASP A 120 2.36 -25.52 1.32
C ASP A 120 1.61 -24.85 0.15
N ASP A 121 0.41 -24.34 0.44
CA ASP A 121 -0.50 -23.77 -0.52
C ASP A 121 -1.19 -22.51 0.02
N THR A 122 -2.01 -21.88 -0.81
CA THR A 122 -2.73 -20.67 -0.47
C THR A 122 -3.76 -20.90 0.64
N ASP A 123 -4.37 -22.08 0.74
CA ASP A 123 -5.34 -22.39 1.81
C ASP A 123 -4.65 -22.46 3.16
N ARG A 124 -3.50 -23.12 3.21
CA ARG A 124 -2.69 -23.22 4.43
C ARG A 124 -2.13 -21.85 4.83
N HIS A 125 -1.67 -21.06 3.86
CA HIS A 125 -1.21 -19.69 4.08
C HIS A 125 -2.35 -18.78 4.60
N TYR A 126 -3.53 -18.90 4.02
CA TYR A 126 -4.73 -18.17 4.48
C TYR A 126 -5.08 -18.47 5.93
N VAL A 127 -5.15 -19.77 6.30
CA VAL A 127 -5.47 -20.17 7.67
C VAL A 127 -4.43 -19.66 8.66
N TYR A 128 -3.14 -19.72 8.30
CA TYR A 128 -2.06 -19.15 9.09
C TYR A 128 -2.30 -17.66 9.34
N TRP A 129 -2.54 -16.88 8.29
CA TRP A 129 -2.67 -15.43 8.40
C TRP A 129 -3.90 -14.98 9.18
N ILE A 130 -5.04 -15.65 9.00
CA ILE A 130 -6.24 -15.39 9.81
C ILE A 130 -5.97 -15.69 11.29
N GLY A 131 -5.24 -16.74 11.60
CA GLY A 131 -4.81 -17.07 12.97
C GLY A 131 -3.85 -16.03 13.55
N ASP A 132 -2.84 -15.65 12.79
CA ASP A 132 -1.82 -14.67 13.18
C ASP A 132 -2.42 -13.28 13.50
N THR A 133 -3.41 -12.87 12.76
CA THR A 133 -4.15 -11.62 12.99
C THR A 133 -5.28 -11.75 14.02
N GLU A 134 -5.36 -12.86 14.75
CA GLU A 134 -6.42 -13.12 15.74
C GLU A 134 -7.86 -12.99 15.18
N GLY A 135 -8.01 -13.19 13.88
CA GLY A 135 -9.28 -13.02 13.17
C GLY A 135 -9.69 -11.55 12.95
N LEU A 136 -8.81 -10.60 13.21
CA LEU A 136 -9.09 -9.17 13.00
C LEU A 136 -8.97 -8.75 11.53
N ALA A 137 -8.17 -9.46 10.73
CA ALA A 137 -8.02 -9.15 9.32
C ALA A 137 -9.32 -9.43 8.53
N ASN A 138 -9.55 -8.63 7.49
CA ASN A 138 -10.65 -8.90 6.57
C ASN A 138 -10.37 -10.19 5.77
N PRO A 139 -11.20 -11.23 5.91
CA PRO A 139 -10.95 -12.53 5.28
C PRO A 139 -10.88 -12.48 3.75
N GLU A 140 -11.67 -11.61 3.11
CA GLU A 140 -11.68 -11.46 1.65
C GLU A 140 -10.38 -10.82 1.14
N LEU A 141 -9.86 -9.82 1.86
CA LEU A 141 -8.58 -9.20 1.54
C LEU A 141 -7.42 -10.17 1.76
N VAL A 142 -7.41 -10.92 2.87
CA VAL A 142 -6.39 -11.96 3.11
C VAL A 142 -6.42 -12.99 1.98
N ARG A 143 -7.61 -13.47 1.59
CA ARG A 143 -7.74 -14.41 0.48
C ARG A 143 -7.18 -13.84 -0.82
N ALA A 144 -7.54 -12.60 -1.16
CA ALA A 144 -7.04 -11.92 -2.36
C ALA A 144 -5.50 -11.81 -2.37
N ILE A 145 -4.89 -11.49 -1.21
CA ILE A 145 -3.44 -11.38 -1.10
C ILE A 145 -2.76 -12.74 -1.26
N VAL A 146 -3.18 -13.76 -0.50
CA VAL A 146 -2.50 -15.06 -0.53
C VAL A 146 -2.66 -15.79 -1.86
N ASP A 147 -3.82 -15.66 -2.50
CA ASP A 147 -4.08 -16.32 -3.79
C ASP A 147 -3.25 -15.72 -4.95
N ASN A 148 -2.82 -14.45 -4.82
CA ASN A 148 -2.01 -13.78 -5.82
C ASN A 148 -0.53 -13.64 -5.41
N ALA A 149 -0.14 -14.07 -4.20
CA ALA A 149 1.19 -13.80 -3.66
C ALA A 149 2.32 -14.41 -4.51
N ALA A 150 2.17 -15.66 -4.98
CA ALA A 150 3.17 -16.31 -5.82
C ALA A 150 3.31 -15.62 -7.18
N ASP A 151 2.19 -15.24 -7.80
CA ASP A 151 2.20 -14.52 -9.07
C ASP A 151 2.85 -13.13 -8.91
N ASN A 152 2.59 -12.45 -7.78
CA ASN A 152 3.23 -11.17 -7.48
C ASN A 152 4.75 -11.30 -7.29
N VAL A 153 5.21 -12.34 -6.59
CA VAL A 153 6.65 -12.64 -6.43
C VAL A 153 7.31 -12.89 -7.79
N ASN A 154 6.65 -13.67 -8.65
CA ASN A 154 7.13 -13.91 -10.02
C ASN A 154 7.12 -12.61 -10.85
N TYR A 155 6.07 -11.80 -10.74
CA TYR A 155 5.97 -10.53 -11.46
C TYR A 155 7.11 -9.58 -11.11
N LEU A 156 7.48 -9.48 -9.83
CA LEU A 156 8.61 -8.66 -9.39
C LEU A 156 9.93 -9.18 -9.95
N ALA A 157 10.11 -10.51 -9.99
CA ALA A 157 11.30 -11.13 -10.56
C ALA A 157 11.41 -10.88 -12.07
N GLU A 158 10.34 -11.07 -12.81
CA GLU A 158 10.30 -10.98 -14.27
C GLU A 158 10.45 -9.53 -14.77
N ASN A 159 9.80 -8.57 -14.09
CA ASN A 159 9.73 -7.20 -14.57
C ASN A 159 10.77 -6.26 -13.95
N PHE A 160 11.24 -6.58 -12.73
CA PHE A 160 12.19 -5.72 -12.02
C PHE A 160 13.54 -6.40 -11.74
N GLY A 161 13.78 -7.60 -12.32
CA GLY A 161 15.05 -8.30 -12.13
C GLY A 161 15.36 -8.61 -10.67
N ILE A 162 14.34 -8.93 -9.88
CA ILE A 162 14.49 -9.36 -8.50
C ILE A 162 14.71 -10.86 -8.46
N ASP A 163 15.63 -11.31 -7.61
CA ASP A 163 15.78 -12.70 -7.18
C ASP A 163 15.63 -12.77 -5.66
N TYR A 164 15.59 -13.97 -5.11
CA TYR A 164 15.39 -14.18 -3.68
C TYR A 164 16.49 -15.08 -3.13
N SER A 165 17.29 -14.57 -2.21
CA SER A 165 18.45 -15.27 -1.66
C SER A 165 18.11 -16.20 -0.49
N MET A 166 16.99 -15.96 0.17
CA MET A 166 16.58 -16.69 1.36
C MET A 166 15.05 -16.75 1.45
N VAL A 167 14.56 -17.92 1.89
CA VAL A 167 13.16 -18.08 2.33
C VAL A 167 13.20 -18.62 3.75
N PHE A 168 12.48 -18.00 4.67
CA PHE A 168 12.41 -18.39 6.07
C PHE A 168 10.98 -18.32 6.64
N GLY A 169 10.82 -18.82 7.85
CA GLY A 169 9.51 -18.91 8.51
C GLY A 169 9.11 -17.68 9.29
N CYS A 170 7.86 -17.66 9.68
CA CYS A 170 7.30 -16.67 10.58
C CYS A 170 7.49 -17.13 12.04
N SER A 171 7.49 -16.18 12.97
CA SER A 171 7.46 -16.48 14.40
C SER A 171 6.11 -17.07 14.79
N PRO A 172 6.08 -18.08 15.68
CA PRO A 172 4.83 -18.58 16.19
C PRO A 172 4.14 -17.52 17.07
N THR A 173 2.85 -17.31 16.83
CA THR A 173 2.01 -16.50 17.71
C THR A 173 1.11 -17.41 18.56
N PRO A 174 0.56 -16.95 19.70
CA PRO A 174 -0.29 -17.76 20.57
C PRO A 174 -1.53 -18.36 19.88
N TYR A 175 -1.98 -17.76 18.78
CA TYR A 175 -3.18 -18.16 18.04
C TYR A 175 -2.85 -18.91 16.74
N CYS A 176 -1.57 -19.10 16.46
CA CYS A 176 -1.13 -19.75 15.24
C CYS A 176 -1.00 -21.27 15.45
N ASP A 177 -1.62 -22.05 14.58
CA ASP A 177 -1.37 -23.48 14.50
C ASP A 177 0.01 -23.74 13.88
N GLU A 178 0.95 -24.27 14.68
CA GLU A 178 2.31 -24.58 14.21
C GLU A 178 2.32 -25.48 12.96
N ALA A 179 1.32 -26.34 12.80
CA ALA A 179 1.17 -27.17 11.61
C ALA A 179 0.85 -26.36 10.33
N LYS A 180 0.41 -25.10 10.48
CA LYS A 180 0.12 -24.19 9.37
C LYS A 180 1.26 -23.23 9.07
N MET A 181 2.26 -23.16 9.93
CA MET A 181 3.47 -22.40 9.71
C MET A 181 4.31 -23.05 8.61
N ALA A 182 4.90 -22.22 7.76
CA ALA A 182 5.86 -22.63 6.76
C ALA A 182 6.84 -21.49 6.47
N ASP A 183 8.00 -21.80 5.92
CA ASP A 183 8.91 -20.78 5.40
C ASP A 183 8.27 -20.13 4.17
N ARG A 184 7.85 -18.87 4.29
CA ARG A 184 7.15 -18.10 3.23
C ARG A 184 7.73 -16.73 3.00
N ILE A 185 8.64 -16.26 3.85
CA ILE A 185 9.24 -14.92 3.77
C ILE A 185 10.44 -14.99 2.83
N HIS A 186 10.31 -14.32 1.69
CA HIS A 186 11.33 -14.23 0.65
C HIS A 186 12.10 -12.91 0.79
N ILE A 187 13.42 -12.95 0.85
CA ILE A 187 14.28 -11.77 0.93
C ILE A 187 14.80 -11.41 -0.46
N MET A 188 14.49 -10.20 -0.88
CA MET A 188 14.85 -9.67 -2.19
C MET A 188 16.33 -9.41 -2.34
N VAL A 189 16.87 -9.81 -3.49
CA VAL A 189 18.21 -9.44 -3.96
C VAL A 189 18.12 -9.03 -5.44
N ASP A 190 19.12 -8.29 -5.91
CA ASP A 190 19.23 -7.97 -7.33
C ASP A 190 19.73 -9.21 -8.11
N ALA A 191 19.00 -9.60 -9.15
CA ALA A 191 19.35 -10.80 -9.93
C ALA A 191 20.69 -10.67 -10.68
N ALA A 192 21.09 -9.45 -11.03
CA ALA A 192 22.35 -9.17 -11.69
C ALA A 192 23.52 -9.00 -10.70
N ASP A 193 23.24 -8.55 -9.48
CA ASP A 193 24.22 -8.33 -8.42
C ASP A 193 23.68 -8.77 -7.06
N PRO A 194 23.73 -10.06 -6.71
CA PRO A 194 23.18 -10.57 -5.44
C PRO A 194 23.84 -10.03 -4.15
N SER A 195 24.87 -9.19 -4.27
CA SER A 195 25.40 -8.46 -3.11
C SER A 195 24.51 -7.30 -2.68
N LYS A 196 23.60 -6.87 -3.55
CA LYS A 196 22.58 -5.87 -3.25
C LYS A 196 21.31 -6.58 -2.80
N ALA A 197 20.79 -6.20 -1.64
CA ALA A 197 19.64 -6.82 -1.01
C ALA A 197 18.73 -5.77 -0.37
N GLY A 198 17.50 -6.19 -0.06
CA GLY A 198 16.51 -5.35 0.61
C GLY A 198 15.56 -4.65 -0.34
N GLY A 199 14.60 -3.92 0.23
CA GLY A 199 13.57 -3.22 -0.53
C GLY A 199 14.08 -2.13 -1.47
N VAL A 200 15.30 -1.63 -1.25
CA VAL A 200 15.97 -0.70 -2.17
C VAL A 200 16.15 -1.30 -3.56
N VAL A 201 16.41 -2.60 -3.66
CA VAL A 201 16.53 -3.30 -4.96
C VAL A 201 15.22 -3.22 -5.72
N TRP A 202 14.10 -3.47 -5.05
CA TRP A 202 12.79 -3.33 -5.66
C TRP A 202 12.56 -1.91 -6.18
N THR A 203 12.75 -0.89 -5.34
CA THR A 203 12.42 0.48 -5.70
C THR A 203 13.34 1.05 -6.78
N ASP A 204 14.64 0.76 -6.74
CA ASP A 204 15.59 1.20 -7.78
C ASP A 204 15.28 0.56 -9.14
N ASN A 205 15.03 -0.75 -9.16
CA ASN A 205 14.75 -1.47 -10.39
C ASN A 205 13.37 -1.14 -10.96
N ALA A 206 12.34 -1.01 -10.09
CA ALA A 206 11.00 -0.59 -10.52
C ALA A 206 11.00 0.85 -11.06
N ARG A 207 11.75 1.76 -10.43
CA ARG A 207 11.96 3.12 -10.95
C ARG A 207 12.55 3.09 -12.35
N ALA A 208 13.64 2.34 -12.53
CA ALA A 208 14.27 2.22 -13.84
C ALA A 208 13.33 1.63 -14.91
N ALA A 209 12.50 0.63 -14.54
CA ALA A 209 11.51 0.03 -15.42
C ALA A 209 10.41 1.04 -15.80
N VAL A 210 9.90 1.84 -14.86
CA VAL A 210 8.93 2.91 -15.12
C VAL A 210 9.48 3.95 -16.09
N GLU A 211 10.70 4.44 -15.85
CA GLU A 211 11.38 5.40 -16.73
C GLU A 211 11.61 4.83 -18.13
N GLN A 212 12.06 3.58 -18.24
CA GLN A 212 12.27 2.90 -19.53
C GLN A 212 10.97 2.65 -20.30
N ALA A 213 9.88 2.40 -19.60
CA ALA A 213 8.55 2.24 -20.21
C ALA A 213 7.89 3.59 -20.59
N GLY A 214 8.57 4.73 -20.37
CA GLY A 214 8.10 6.06 -20.73
C GLY A 214 7.22 6.72 -19.68
N GLY A 215 7.20 6.21 -18.44
CA GLY A 215 6.55 6.88 -17.32
C GLY A 215 7.34 8.10 -16.85
N GLU A 216 6.63 9.13 -16.42
CA GLU A 216 7.22 10.33 -15.86
C GLU A 216 7.22 10.27 -14.32
N ILE A 217 8.35 10.64 -13.70
CA ILE A 217 8.51 10.71 -12.24
C ILE A 217 8.92 12.12 -11.86
N ALA A 218 8.09 12.81 -11.06
CA ALA A 218 8.36 14.15 -10.56
C ALA A 218 8.67 14.08 -9.05
N LEU A 219 9.91 14.36 -8.69
CA LEU A 219 10.39 14.44 -7.29
C LEU A 219 10.17 15.85 -6.73
N GLY A 220 10.12 15.97 -5.39
CA GLY A 220 9.83 17.22 -4.70
C GLY A 220 8.41 17.73 -4.96
N LYS A 221 7.49 16.86 -5.36
CA LYS A 221 6.10 17.15 -5.68
C LYS A 221 5.16 16.63 -4.61
N GLU A 222 4.92 17.40 -3.59
CA GLU A 222 3.98 17.08 -2.52
C GLU A 222 2.55 17.26 -3.03
N VAL A 223 1.80 16.15 -3.07
CA VAL A 223 0.37 16.17 -3.37
C VAL A 223 -0.39 16.55 -2.10
N THR A 224 -1.26 17.54 -2.21
CA THR A 224 -2.03 18.11 -1.09
C THR A 224 -3.53 17.90 -1.19
N GLY A 225 -4.02 17.40 -2.32
CA GLY A 225 -5.44 17.17 -2.49
C GLY A 225 -5.79 16.32 -3.69
N VAL A 226 -6.91 15.60 -3.59
CA VAL A 226 -7.55 14.90 -4.71
C VAL A 226 -8.65 15.79 -5.27
N VAL A 227 -8.66 15.99 -6.58
CA VAL A 227 -9.71 16.73 -7.27
C VAL A 227 -10.85 15.80 -7.60
N MET A 228 -12.03 16.08 -7.03
CA MET A 228 -13.25 15.30 -7.24
C MET A 228 -14.21 16.07 -8.18
N GLU A 229 -14.76 15.38 -9.18
CA GLU A 229 -15.70 15.97 -10.13
C GLU A 229 -17.02 15.21 -10.17
N GLY A 230 -17.91 15.51 -9.24
CA GLY A 230 -19.26 14.95 -9.19
C GLY A 230 -19.28 13.41 -9.29
N GLU A 231 -20.04 12.89 -10.26
CA GLU A 231 -20.16 11.44 -10.50
C GLU A 231 -18.91 10.83 -11.18
N ASN A 232 -18.01 11.64 -11.72
CA ASN A 232 -16.77 11.17 -12.36
C ASN A 232 -15.74 10.69 -11.33
N GLY A 233 -15.91 11.03 -10.06
CA GLY A 233 -15.00 10.64 -8.99
C GLY A 233 -13.71 11.45 -8.98
N ALA A 234 -12.58 10.82 -8.67
CA ALA A 234 -11.27 11.47 -8.66
C ALA A 234 -10.77 11.67 -10.08
N VAL A 235 -10.62 12.94 -10.49
CA VAL A 235 -10.20 13.33 -11.85
C VAL A 235 -8.81 13.94 -11.91
N GLY A 236 -8.13 14.07 -10.78
CA GLY A 236 -6.78 14.60 -10.71
C GLY A 236 -6.33 14.91 -9.30
N VAL A 237 -5.21 15.62 -9.20
CA VAL A 237 -4.60 16.02 -7.93
C VAL A 237 -4.08 17.44 -7.97
N THR A 238 -3.94 18.06 -6.78
CA THR A 238 -3.25 19.34 -6.58
C THR A 238 -1.99 19.14 -5.77
N CYS A 239 -0.96 19.93 -6.04
CA CYS A 239 0.32 19.90 -5.32
C CYS A 239 0.53 21.19 -4.52
N ALA A 240 1.41 21.14 -3.52
CA ALA A 240 1.75 22.25 -2.65
C ALA A 240 2.32 23.48 -3.40
N ASP A 241 2.96 23.28 -4.55
CA ASP A 241 3.50 24.33 -5.39
C ASP A 241 2.46 24.98 -6.32
N GLY A 242 1.18 24.59 -6.20
CA GLY A 242 0.06 25.11 -6.99
C GLY A 242 -0.12 24.40 -8.34
N THR A 243 0.72 23.45 -8.72
CA THR A 243 0.49 22.66 -9.92
C THR A 243 -0.66 21.66 -9.73
N CYS A 244 -1.39 21.38 -10.81
CA CYS A 244 -2.52 20.47 -10.83
C CYS A 244 -2.38 19.50 -12.00
N TYR A 245 -2.58 18.20 -11.75
CA TYR A 245 -2.45 17.18 -12.78
C TYR A 245 -3.76 16.42 -12.95
N ARG A 246 -4.21 16.30 -14.20
CA ARG A 246 -5.42 15.57 -14.55
C ARG A 246 -5.12 14.08 -14.71
N ALA A 247 -6.00 13.24 -14.16
CA ALA A 247 -5.98 11.79 -14.30
C ALA A 247 -7.27 11.35 -15.00
N ARG A 248 -7.19 10.97 -16.28
CA ARG A 248 -8.36 10.57 -17.08
C ARG A 248 -8.91 9.20 -16.66
N GLY A 249 -8.04 8.29 -16.26
CA GLY A 249 -8.39 6.95 -15.82
C GLY A 249 -8.53 6.83 -14.31
N GLY A 250 -7.76 7.61 -13.55
CA GLY A 250 -7.85 7.62 -12.09
C GLY A 250 -6.57 8.01 -11.39
N VAL A 251 -6.69 8.16 -10.06
CA VAL A 251 -5.60 8.50 -9.14
C VAL A 251 -5.29 7.29 -8.26
N VAL A 252 -4.01 6.97 -8.10
CA VAL A 252 -3.53 5.96 -7.16
C VAL A 252 -2.88 6.66 -5.97
N LEU A 253 -3.41 6.44 -4.75
CA LEU A 253 -2.81 6.92 -3.52
C LEU A 253 -1.92 5.80 -2.94
N ALA A 254 -0.60 5.97 -3.04
CA ALA A 254 0.42 5.02 -2.60
C ALA A 254 1.42 5.69 -1.63
N MET A 255 0.91 6.46 -0.67
CA MET A 255 1.65 7.43 0.14
C MET A 255 1.96 6.92 1.55
N ALA A 256 2.10 5.60 1.70
CA ALA A 256 2.48 4.92 2.95
C ALA A 256 1.52 5.19 4.14
N SER A 257 2.05 5.36 5.35
CA SER A 257 1.33 5.31 6.62
C SER A 257 1.42 6.63 7.42
N ILE A 258 1.18 6.54 8.74
CA ILE A 258 1.12 7.69 9.68
C ILE A 258 2.32 7.74 10.63
N ASP A 259 3.38 7.00 10.38
CA ASP A 259 4.46 6.73 11.35
C ASP A 259 5.14 7.99 11.89
N HIS A 260 5.10 9.08 11.12
CA HIS A 260 5.65 10.37 11.52
C HIS A 260 4.58 11.44 11.77
N ASN A 261 3.32 11.05 12.05
CA ASN A 261 2.23 11.97 12.35
C ASN A 261 1.53 11.63 13.68
N GLU A 262 1.96 12.25 14.78
CA GLU A 262 1.41 12.02 16.11
C GLU A 262 -0.09 12.37 16.24
N GLU A 263 -0.57 13.37 15.51
CA GLU A 263 -1.98 13.78 15.59
C GLU A 263 -2.90 12.73 14.93
N LEU A 264 -2.47 12.18 13.79
CA LEU A 264 -3.19 11.05 13.18
C LEU A 264 -3.04 9.79 14.03
N ALA A 265 -1.88 9.54 14.62
CA ALA A 265 -1.67 8.42 15.53
C ALA A 265 -2.65 8.46 16.69
N LYS A 266 -2.89 9.62 17.31
CA LYS A 266 -3.88 9.78 18.39
C LYS A 266 -5.31 9.48 17.93
N SER A 267 -5.61 9.67 16.67
CA SER A 267 -6.95 9.45 16.12
C SER A 267 -7.21 7.98 15.75
N PHE A 268 -6.18 7.23 15.39
CA PHE A 268 -6.33 5.90 14.80
C PHE A 268 -5.82 4.76 15.68
N ILE A 269 -4.76 4.99 16.48
CA ILE A 269 -4.11 3.93 17.23
C ILE A 269 -4.37 4.02 18.73
N GLN A 270 -4.08 2.93 19.46
CA GLN A 270 -4.28 2.87 20.90
C GLN A 270 -3.35 3.85 21.62
N GLN A 271 -3.84 4.41 22.73
CA GLN A 271 -3.14 5.45 23.50
C GLN A 271 -1.68 5.13 23.83
N GLN A 272 -1.36 3.89 24.11
CA GLN A 272 -0.01 3.44 24.45
C GLN A 272 1.02 3.63 23.31
N TYR A 273 0.55 3.83 22.09
CA TYR A 273 1.40 4.00 20.90
C TYR A 273 1.40 5.44 20.36
N TRP A 274 0.79 6.40 21.06
CA TRP A 274 0.73 7.80 20.59
C TRP A 274 2.08 8.48 20.56
N ASP A 275 3.00 8.11 21.47
CA ASP A 275 4.33 8.68 21.50
C ASP A 275 5.25 7.97 20.51
N LEU A 276 5.09 8.31 19.23
CA LEU A 276 5.92 7.76 18.16
C LEU A 276 7.38 8.18 18.25
N LYS A 277 7.69 9.29 18.95
CA LYS A 277 9.07 9.80 19.09
C LYS A 277 9.92 8.99 20.05
N SER A 278 9.31 8.33 21.04
CA SER A 278 10.02 7.45 21.96
C SER A 278 10.34 6.09 21.34
N GLN A 279 9.82 5.81 20.15
CA GLN A 279 10.01 4.55 19.45
C GLN A 279 11.06 4.74 18.35
N SER A 280 11.82 3.68 18.07
CA SER A 280 12.71 3.64 16.91
C SER A 280 11.89 3.48 15.65
N VAL A 281 11.42 4.59 15.08
CA VAL A 281 10.71 4.60 13.82
C VAL A 281 11.73 4.52 12.68
N VAL A 282 11.77 3.38 11.99
CA VAL A 282 12.73 3.12 10.90
C VAL A 282 12.14 3.36 9.52
N THR A 283 10.93 3.91 9.45
CA THR A 283 10.24 4.26 8.21
C THR A 283 10.71 5.60 7.66
N CYS A 284 10.31 5.90 6.44
CA CYS A 284 10.67 7.16 5.79
C CYS A 284 10.02 8.35 6.52
N ALA A 285 10.77 9.40 6.78
CA ALA A 285 10.28 10.60 7.49
C ALA A 285 9.12 11.33 6.76
N THR A 286 8.88 10.99 5.51
CA THR A 286 7.76 11.50 4.71
C THR A 286 6.44 10.73 4.91
N ASP A 287 6.41 9.69 5.73
CA ASP A 287 5.21 8.89 6.04
C ASP A 287 4.34 9.64 7.06
N THR A 288 3.67 10.69 6.60
CA THR A 288 2.91 11.65 7.43
C THR A 288 1.39 11.49 7.30
N GLY A 289 0.91 10.44 6.63
CA GLY A 289 -0.51 10.11 6.54
C GLY A 289 -1.30 10.91 5.52
N ASP A 290 -0.62 11.58 4.60
CA ASP A 290 -1.27 12.45 3.60
C ASP A 290 -2.27 11.68 2.74
N GLY A 291 -1.91 10.46 2.31
CA GLY A 291 -2.77 9.59 1.52
C GLY A 291 -4.04 9.16 2.28
N ILE A 292 -3.92 8.90 3.57
CA ILE A 292 -5.07 8.56 4.45
C ILE A 292 -6.00 9.76 4.58
N ALA A 293 -5.45 10.94 4.88
CA ALA A 293 -6.23 12.17 5.02
C ALA A 293 -6.96 12.53 3.72
N MET A 294 -6.27 12.44 2.58
CA MET A 294 -6.87 12.69 1.25
C MET A 294 -7.91 11.63 0.87
N GLY A 295 -7.67 10.36 1.19
CA GLY A 295 -8.62 9.28 0.96
C GLY A 295 -9.92 9.51 1.72
N ILE A 296 -9.83 9.81 3.02
CA ILE A 296 -10.98 10.14 3.86
C ILE A 296 -11.73 11.37 3.30
N ALA A 297 -11.00 12.43 2.95
CA ALA A 297 -11.60 13.62 2.36
C ALA A 297 -12.32 13.31 1.03
N ALA A 298 -11.80 12.39 0.23
CA ALA A 298 -12.43 11.91 -1.00
C ALA A 298 -13.62 10.95 -0.78
N GLY A 299 -13.94 10.62 0.49
CA GLY A 299 -15.05 9.74 0.83
C GLY A 299 -14.70 8.26 0.96
N ALA A 300 -13.42 7.92 1.04
CA ALA A 300 -12.99 6.56 1.34
C ALA A 300 -13.31 6.19 2.80
N ASP A 301 -13.64 4.92 3.02
CA ASP A 301 -13.79 4.37 4.36
C ASP A 301 -12.43 3.93 4.91
N THR A 302 -12.36 3.78 6.24
CA THR A 302 -11.16 3.31 6.95
C THR A 302 -11.49 2.03 7.71
N THR A 303 -10.56 1.07 7.67
CA THR A 303 -10.71 -0.20 8.39
C THR A 303 -9.39 -0.57 9.05
N PHE A 304 -9.47 -1.25 10.20
CA PHE A 304 -8.31 -1.76 10.96
C PHE A 304 -7.25 -0.71 11.32
N THR A 305 -7.64 0.53 11.55
CA THR A 305 -6.74 1.63 11.88
C THR A 305 -6.09 1.52 13.26
N GLY A 306 -6.53 0.59 14.10
CA GLY A 306 -6.01 0.38 15.45
C GLY A 306 -4.81 -0.56 15.55
N CYS A 307 -4.28 -1.07 14.45
CA CYS A 307 -3.17 -2.02 14.43
C CYS A 307 -1.85 -1.32 14.10
N ILE A 308 -0.81 -1.65 14.88
CA ILE A 308 0.58 -1.26 14.61
C ILE A 308 1.41 -2.54 14.56
N ASP A 309 2.27 -2.65 13.56
CA ASP A 309 3.33 -3.65 13.55
C ASP A 309 4.55 -3.09 14.28
N LEU A 310 4.90 -3.74 15.40
CA LEU A 310 6.08 -3.41 16.21
C LEU A 310 7.14 -4.47 15.97
N LEU A 311 8.09 -4.18 15.10
CA LEU A 311 9.31 -4.95 14.99
C LEU A 311 10.22 -4.62 16.20
N LEU A 312 10.26 -5.52 17.18
CA LEU A 312 11.20 -5.45 18.29
C LEU A 312 12.61 -5.82 17.79
N HIS A 313 13.34 -4.84 17.29
CA HIS A 313 14.79 -4.97 17.16
C HIS A 313 15.41 -4.73 18.52
N LEU A 314 15.80 -5.81 19.21
CA LEU A 314 16.72 -5.73 20.33
C LEU A 314 18.09 -5.34 19.77
N VAL A 315 18.41 -4.06 19.80
CA VAL A 315 19.80 -3.59 19.65
C VAL A 315 20.51 -3.93 20.95
N LEU A 316 21.34 -4.99 20.94
CA LEU A 316 22.26 -5.31 21.99
C LEU A 316 23.54 -4.49 21.85
#